data_55201ae347c3d1103569276c9dc905b3
#
_entry.id   55201ae347c3d1103569276c9dc905b3
#
_cell.length_a   1.000
_cell.length_b   1.000
_cell.length_c   1.000
_cell.angle_alpha   90.00
_cell.angle_beta   90.00
_cell.angle_gamma   90.00
#
_symmetry.space_group_name_H-M   'P 1'
#
loop_
_entity.id
_entity.type
_entity.pdbx_description
1 polymer ?
#
loop_
_entity_poly.entity_id
_entity_poly.type
_entity_poly.pdbx_seq_one_letter_code
_entity_poly.pdbx_strand_id
1 'polypeptide(L)'
;MYAIVVTSRFKSDLKRVSRQNRPIDKLEILIDHIAARKPLPQKVRDHALIGNYAGYRECHIEPDWLLLYRMDEVKKIVILVRTGSHAELFG
;
A
#
# COMPACT_ATOMS: atom_id res chain seq x y z
N MET A 1 -2.59 17.62 -1.89
CA MET A 1 -2.64 16.21 -1.41
C MET A 1 -3.56 15.41 -2.30
N TYR A 2 -3.14 14.25 -2.70
CA TYR A 2 -3.98 13.35 -3.50
C TYR A 2 -5.10 12.77 -2.63
N ALA A 3 -6.27 12.58 -3.23
CA ALA A 3 -7.36 11.89 -2.56
C ALA A 3 -7.06 10.40 -2.47
N ILE A 4 -7.60 9.73 -1.45
CA ILE A 4 -7.34 8.32 -1.20
C ILE A 4 -8.62 7.53 -1.52
N VAL A 5 -8.47 6.50 -2.36
CA VAL A 5 -9.54 5.57 -2.72
C VAL A 5 -9.09 4.17 -2.32
N VAL A 6 -9.99 3.39 -1.77
CA VAL A 6 -9.68 2.02 -1.34
C VAL A 6 -10.52 1.02 -2.12
N THR A 7 -9.91 -0.14 -2.43
CA THR A 7 -10.64 -1.26 -3.04
C THR A 7 -11.40 -2.05 -1.96
N SER A 8 -12.39 -2.83 -2.38
CA SER A 8 -13.07 -3.75 -1.47
C SER A 8 -12.10 -4.77 -0.86
N ARG A 9 -11.15 -5.24 -1.66
CA ARG A 9 -10.13 -6.19 -1.18
C ARG A 9 -9.23 -5.55 -0.13
N PHE A 10 -8.85 -4.30 -0.31
CA PHE A 10 -8.06 -3.59 0.69
C PHE A 10 -8.82 -3.49 2.02
N LYS A 11 -10.12 -3.20 1.98
CA LYS A 11 -10.94 -3.13 3.19
C LYS A 11 -10.96 -4.45 3.93
N SER A 12 -11.13 -5.57 3.21
CA SER A 12 -11.06 -6.91 3.80
C SER A 12 -9.69 -7.22 4.37
N ASP A 13 -8.63 -6.86 3.61
CA ASP A 13 -7.25 -7.03 4.07
C ASP A 13 -6.99 -6.25 5.35
N LEU A 14 -7.50 -5.02 5.43
CA LEU A 14 -7.31 -4.17 6.60
C LEU A 14 -7.91 -4.81 7.86
N LYS A 15 -9.09 -5.40 7.74
CA LYS A 15 -9.71 -6.13 8.86
C LYS A 15 -8.83 -7.30 9.31
N ARG A 16 -8.26 -8.05 8.35
CA ARG A 16 -7.40 -9.18 8.67
C ARG A 16 -6.13 -8.72 9.38
N VAL A 17 -5.43 -7.71 8.85
CA VAL A 17 -4.19 -7.24 9.47
C VAL A 17 -4.44 -6.62 10.84
N SER A 18 -5.60 -6.01 11.06
CA SER A 18 -5.99 -5.51 12.37
C SER A 18 -6.15 -6.64 13.39
N ARG A 19 -6.72 -7.77 12.96
CA ARG A 19 -6.86 -8.96 13.81
C ARG A 19 -5.52 -9.61 14.11
N GLN A 20 -4.53 -9.43 13.24
CA GLN A 20 -3.17 -9.93 13.42
C GLN A 20 -2.35 -9.04 14.36
N ASN A 21 -2.96 -8.01 14.92
CA ASN A 21 -2.28 -7.05 15.81
C ASN A 21 -1.11 -6.33 15.16
N ARG A 22 -1.15 -6.14 13.84
CA ARG A 22 -0.14 -5.35 13.16
C ARG A 22 -0.31 -3.86 13.50
N PRO A 23 0.78 -3.09 13.58
CA PRO A 23 0.71 -1.67 13.97
C PRO A 23 0.14 -0.81 12.83
N ILE A 24 -1.17 -0.63 12.83
CA ILE A 24 -1.91 0.09 11.78
C ILE A 24 -1.42 1.54 11.62
N ASP A 25 -0.92 2.15 12.68
CA ASP A 25 -0.37 3.50 12.62
C ASP A 25 0.79 3.61 11.62
N LYS A 26 1.61 2.56 11.47
CA LYS A 26 2.68 2.55 10.47
C LYS A 26 2.12 2.62 9.06
N LEU A 27 1.04 1.89 8.80
CA LEU A 27 0.35 1.92 7.50
C LEU A 27 -0.21 3.33 7.24
N GLU A 28 -0.85 3.93 8.22
CA GLU A 28 -1.43 5.26 8.08
C GLU A 28 -0.36 6.30 7.77
N ILE A 29 0.78 6.24 8.42
CA ILE A 29 1.89 7.16 8.17
C ILE A 29 2.37 7.04 6.72
N LEU A 30 2.53 5.82 6.20
CA LEU A 30 2.95 5.62 4.82
C LEU A 30 1.91 6.13 3.82
N ILE A 31 0.63 5.86 4.09
CA ILE A 31 -0.45 6.35 3.23
C ILE A 31 -0.43 7.88 3.16
N ASP A 32 -0.24 8.55 4.30
CA ASP A 32 -0.18 10.01 4.35
C ASP A 32 1.00 10.55 3.55
N HIS A 33 2.17 9.90 3.65
CA HIS A 33 3.34 10.29 2.86
C HIS A 33 3.08 10.14 1.36
N ILE A 34 2.48 9.01 0.96
CA ILE A 34 2.16 8.76 -0.46
C ILE A 34 1.18 9.82 -0.98
N ALA A 35 0.12 10.08 -0.25
CA ALA A 35 -0.91 11.04 -0.65
C ALA A 35 -0.37 12.47 -0.72
N ALA A 36 0.57 12.81 0.16
CA ALA A 36 1.20 14.14 0.18
C ALA A 36 2.37 14.23 -0.82
N ARG A 37 2.68 13.16 -1.55
CA ARG A 37 3.80 13.09 -2.50
C ARG A 37 5.14 13.37 -1.82
N LYS A 38 5.26 13.00 -0.55
CA LYS A 38 6.52 13.09 0.17
C LYS A 38 7.40 11.88 -0.13
N PRO A 39 8.73 12.07 -0.15
CA PRO A 39 9.64 10.93 -0.35
C PRO A 39 9.44 9.89 0.75
N LEU A 40 9.45 8.59 0.36
CA LEU A 40 9.38 7.50 1.32
C LEU A 40 10.78 7.10 1.77
N PRO A 41 10.94 6.67 3.03
CA PRO A 41 12.24 6.17 3.50
C PRO A 41 12.72 5.00 2.63
N GLN A 42 14.02 4.91 2.42
CA GLN A 42 14.60 3.86 1.60
C GLN A 42 14.29 2.46 2.13
N LYS A 43 14.14 2.32 3.45
CA LYS A 43 13.86 1.04 4.10
C LYS A 43 12.50 0.45 3.71
N VAL A 44 11.55 1.25 3.23
CA VAL A 44 10.23 0.73 2.82
C VAL A 44 10.26 0.17 1.40
N ARG A 45 11.35 0.33 0.66
CA ARG A 45 11.58 -0.27 -0.66
C ARG A 45 10.42 -0.02 -1.64
N ASP A 46 9.95 1.22 -1.71
CA ASP A 46 8.90 1.59 -2.65
C ASP A 46 9.38 1.42 -4.08
N HIS A 47 8.66 0.61 -4.87
CA HIS A 47 9.05 0.33 -6.26
C HIS A 47 7.86 -0.06 -7.11
N ALA A 48 7.99 0.15 -8.42
CA ALA A 48 7.00 -0.28 -9.38
C ALA A 48 7.10 -1.77 -9.62
N LEU A 49 5.97 -2.44 -9.76
CA LEU A 49 5.91 -3.85 -10.08
C LEU A 49 5.90 -4.06 -11.59
N ILE A 50 6.25 -5.28 -12.01
CA ILE A 50 6.33 -5.67 -13.42
C ILE A 50 5.43 -6.88 -13.69
N GLY A 51 5.34 -7.29 -14.96
CA GLY A 51 4.56 -8.45 -15.36
C GLY A 51 3.07 -8.23 -15.15
N ASN A 52 2.41 -9.20 -14.53
CA ASN A 52 0.97 -9.15 -14.30
C ASN A 52 0.53 -7.99 -13.38
N TYR A 53 1.48 -7.42 -12.65
CA TYR A 53 1.24 -6.32 -11.73
C TYR A 53 1.75 -4.98 -12.24
N ALA A 54 2.04 -4.90 -13.54
CA ALA A 54 2.46 -3.64 -14.15
C ALA A 54 1.42 -2.55 -13.89
N GLY A 55 1.88 -1.35 -13.51
CA GLY A 55 1.01 -0.24 -13.14
C GLY A 55 0.74 -0.14 -11.64
N TYR A 56 1.11 -1.16 -10.88
CA TYR A 56 1.03 -1.12 -9.41
C TYR A 56 2.39 -0.82 -8.81
N ARG A 57 2.37 -0.30 -7.58
CA ARG A 57 3.57 -0.09 -6.78
C ARG A 57 3.44 -0.88 -5.48
N GLU A 58 4.58 -1.23 -4.91
CA GLU A 58 4.67 -1.98 -3.67
C GLU A 58 5.61 -1.26 -2.72
N CYS A 59 5.24 -1.18 -1.45
CA CYS A 59 6.18 -0.78 -0.42
C CYS A 59 6.02 -1.68 0.80
N HIS A 60 7.10 -1.75 1.61
CA HIS A 60 7.15 -2.58 2.80
C HIS A 60 6.88 -1.72 4.04
N ILE A 61 5.75 -1.98 4.71
CA ILE A 61 5.45 -1.35 6.00
C ILE A 61 6.35 -1.99 7.07
N GLU A 62 6.48 -3.31 6.98
CA GLU A 62 7.42 -4.13 7.73
C GLU A 62 7.99 -5.18 6.78
N PRO A 63 9.04 -5.94 7.12
CA PRO A 63 9.67 -6.86 6.17
C PRO A 63 8.71 -7.81 5.45
N ASP A 64 7.68 -8.30 6.13
CA ASP A 64 6.67 -9.15 5.50
C ASP A 64 5.27 -8.57 5.65
N TRP A 65 5.17 -7.27 5.57
CA TRP A 65 3.87 -6.59 5.52
C TRP A 65 3.92 -5.52 4.44
N LEU A 66 3.22 -5.79 3.34
CA LEU A 66 3.26 -4.99 2.11
C LEU A 66 2.03 -4.12 1.96
N LEU A 67 2.19 -3.01 1.25
CA LEU A 67 1.10 -2.22 0.72
C LEU A 67 1.24 -2.20 -0.80
N LEU A 68 0.20 -2.66 -1.50
CA LEU A 68 0.06 -2.51 -2.94
C LEU A 68 -0.84 -1.31 -3.22
N TYR A 69 -0.38 -0.42 -4.08
CA TYR A 69 -1.14 0.79 -4.42
C TYR A 69 -0.89 1.22 -5.86
N ARG A 70 -1.72 2.11 -6.34
CA ARG A 70 -1.57 2.75 -7.63
C ARG A 70 -1.72 4.25 -7.48
N MET A 71 -1.07 4.99 -8.38
CA MET A 71 -1.21 6.44 -8.45
C MET A 71 -1.89 6.78 -9.78
N ASP A 72 -2.97 7.54 -9.72
CA ASP A 72 -3.55 8.16 -10.92
C ASP A 72 -3.14 9.62 -10.91
N GLU A 73 -2.15 9.95 -11.72
CA GLU A 73 -1.58 11.29 -11.74
C GLU A 73 -2.50 12.32 -12.39
N VAL A 74 -3.39 11.86 -13.27
CA VAL A 74 -4.36 12.74 -13.93
C VAL A 74 -5.46 13.14 -12.96
N LYS A 75 -6.05 12.16 -12.29
CA LYS A 75 -7.12 12.41 -11.30
C LYS A 75 -6.59 12.81 -9.93
N LYS A 76 -5.28 12.68 -9.72
CA LYS A 76 -4.61 12.98 -8.45
C LYS A 76 -5.22 12.19 -7.30
N ILE A 77 -5.28 10.87 -7.49
CA ILE A 77 -5.76 9.94 -6.46
C ILE A 77 -4.73 8.84 -6.23
N VAL A 78 -4.72 8.34 -4.99
CA VAL A 78 -3.98 7.15 -4.59
C VAL A 78 -5.02 6.05 -4.38
N ILE A 79 -4.83 4.92 -5.05
CA ILE A 79 -5.71 3.77 -4.92
C ILE A 79 -5.00 2.72 -4.08
N LEU A 80 -5.53 2.43 -2.89
CA LEU A 80 -5.00 1.39 -2.03
C LEU A 80 -5.61 0.06 -2.46
N VAL A 81 -4.77 -0.83 -2.98
CA VAL A 81 -5.23 -2.03 -3.70
C VAL A 81 -5.27 -3.24 -2.79
N ARG A 82 -4.19 -3.54 -2.08
CA ARG A 82 -4.09 -4.67 -1.16
C ARG A 82 -3.10 -4.37 -0.04
N THR A 83 -3.24 -5.05 1.09
CA THR A 83 -2.21 -5.08 2.13
C THR A 83 -2.18 -6.45 2.80
N GLY A 84 -0.99 -6.91 3.16
CA GLY A 84 -0.80 -8.22 3.76
C GLY A 84 0.62 -8.71 3.58
N SER A 85 0.86 -9.96 3.96
CA SER A 85 2.15 -10.62 3.77
C SER A 85 2.35 -11.01 2.31
N HIS A 86 3.59 -11.37 1.94
CA HIS A 86 3.88 -11.90 0.60
C HIS A 86 3.00 -13.10 0.28
N ALA A 87 2.87 -14.04 1.22
CA ALA A 87 2.05 -15.23 1.01
C ALA A 87 0.57 -14.88 0.81
N GLU A 88 0.07 -13.92 1.57
CA GLU A 88 -1.33 -13.50 1.48
C GLU A 88 -1.66 -12.81 0.16
N LEU A 89 -0.71 -12.04 -0.38
CA LEU A 89 -0.94 -11.26 -1.59
C LEU A 89 -0.55 -12.00 -2.86
N PHE A 90 0.50 -12.82 -2.82
CA PHE A 90 1.05 -13.45 -4.02
C PHE A 90 1.03 -14.99 -3.96
N GLY A 91 0.54 -15.52 -2.88
CA GLY A 91 0.43 -16.96 -2.70
C GLY A 91 1.73 -17.61 -2.39
#